data_7ec7f21f83840f599d1a14e47b94b345
#
_entry.id   7ec7f21f83840f599d1a14e47b94b345
#
_cell.length_a   1.000
_cell.length_b   1.000
_cell.length_c   1.000
_cell.angle_alpha   90.00
_cell.angle_beta   90.00
_cell.angle_gamma   90.00
#
_symmetry.space_group_name_H-M   'P 1'
#
loop_
_entity.id
_entity.type
_entity.pdbx_description
1 polymer ?
#
loop_
_entity_poly.entity_id
_entity_poly.type
_entity_poly.pdbx_seq_one_letter_code
_entity_poly.pdbx_strand_id
1 'polypeptide(L)'
;FAFVSPDLSEEELEAECGSSLDIADVDVSVVVDDTMAKGVEPWGWHGIRPVNEKVGHKSCLLMVTRHDHEHLLKFTAKQPFPYRLATLEGDASLAGLWVFKDDLTRERCLGAVAAVDPAVISIEAVEEYLLDTTQDADRARAARDAYDTTLRRIKVVTPDQGIDWPHEIPVLPKWHEFEEGGVVVQGVKRGFKLGPRGQNRNDGFKHGTSKTQRPVVRFDLCIKCTLCWLDCPDECFDPTDDGLYDINYEVCTGCHKCAEVCPVKEC
;
A
#
# COMPACT_ATOMS: atom_id res chain seq x y z
N PHE A 1 2.94 -4.85 7.89
CA PHE A 1 2.31 -6.17 8.08
C PHE A 1 2.63 -6.66 9.49
N ALA A 2 1.66 -7.25 10.14
CA ALA A 2 1.86 -7.97 11.39
C ALA A 2 1.38 -9.41 11.18
N PHE A 3 2.22 -10.36 11.55
CA PHE A 3 1.90 -11.78 11.48
C PHE A 3 1.73 -12.29 12.92
N VAL A 4 0.65 -12.99 13.17
CA VAL A 4 0.35 -13.57 14.48
C VAL A 4 -0.09 -15.00 14.26
N SER A 5 0.55 -15.94 14.93
CA SER A 5 0.13 -17.32 14.94
C SER A 5 0.24 -17.86 16.38
N PRO A 6 -0.81 -18.47 16.92
CA PRO A 6 -0.76 -19.09 18.25
C PRO A 6 0.07 -20.37 18.28
N ASP A 7 0.33 -20.99 17.12
CA ASP A 7 0.94 -22.31 16.99
C ASP A 7 2.41 -22.28 16.57
N LEU A 8 2.96 -21.09 16.20
CA LEU A 8 4.33 -20.91 15.76
C LEU A 8 5.13 -20.07 16.75
N SER A 9 6.38 -20.45 16.96
CA SER A 9 7.34 -19.60 17.67
C SER A 9 7.72 -18.37 16.84
N GLU A 10 8.32 -17.35 17.47
CA GLU A 10 8.77 -16.15 16.79
C GLU A 10 9.80 -16.46 15.67
N GLU A 11 10.72 -17.41 15.93
CA GLU A 11 11.72 -17.86 14.94
C GLU A 11 11.09 -18.58 13.74
N GLU A 12 10.06 -19.42 13.99
CA GLU A 12 9.32 -20.10 12.93
C GLU A 12 8.49 -19.10 12.12
N LEU A 13 7.88 -18.12 12.80
CA LEU A 13 7.14 -17.06 12.13
C LEU A 13 8.03 -16.21 11.24
N GLU A 14 9.22 -15.84 11.70
CA GLU A 14 10.21 -15.12 10.89
C GLU A 14 10.69 -15.95 9.70
N ALA A 15 10.94 -17.23 9.87
CA ALA A 15 11.35 -18.13 8.81
C ALA A 15 10.27 -18.31 7.72
N GLU A 16 9.01 -18.42 8.14
CA GLU A 16 7.86 -18.55 7.23
C GLU A 16 7.56 -17.24 6.50
N CYS A 17 7.61 -16.11 7.21
CA CYS A 17 7.20 -14.80 6.68
C CYS A 17 8.33 -14.02 6.01
N GLY A 18 9.58 -14.30 6.37
CA GLY A 18 10.74 -13.56 5.87
C GLY A 18 11.02 -13.73 4.37
N SER A 19 10.51 -14.79 3.75
CA SER A 19 10.73 -15.09 2.33
C SER A 19 9.52 -14.78 1.42
N SER A 20 8.35 -14.48 1.97
CA SER A 20 7.13 -14.21 1.21
C SER A 20 6.47 -12.91 1.63
N LEU A 21 6.60 -11.90 0.79
CA LEU A 21 5.90 -10.61 0.94
C LEU A 21 4.44 -10.69 0.48
N ASP A 22 4.01 -11.80 -0.10
CA ASP A 22 2.67 -11.96 -0.69
C ASP A 22 1.97 -13.17 -0.07
N ILE A 23 1.24 -12.92 1.02
CA ILE A 23 0.41 -13.92 1.68
C ILE A 23 -0.81 -14.18 0.79
N ALA A 24 -1.04 -15.45 0.47
CA ALA A 24 -2.13 -15.83 -0.41
C ALA A 24 -3.50 -15.63 0.25
N ASP A 25 -3.64 -16.12 1.48
CA ASP A 25 -4.89 -16.06 2.24
C ASP A 25 -4.64 -15.48 3.63
N VAL A 26 -5.61 -14.73 4.14
CA VAL A 26 -5.57 -14.14 5.49
C VAL A 26 -6.91 -14.38 6.19
N ASP A 27 -6.88 -14.57 7.51
CA ASP A 27 -8.10 -14.75 8.31
C ASP A 27 -8.87 -13.44 8.49
N VAL A 28 -8.14 -12.34 8.67
CA VAL A 28 -8.72 -11.01 8.79
C VAL A 28 -7.94 -10.01 7.94
N SER A 29 -8.63 -9.35 7.01
CA SER A 29 -8.11 -8.18 6.30
C SER A 29 -8.68 -6.92 6.91
N VAL A 30 -7.83 -6.06 7.47
CA VAL A 30 -8.25 -4.76 8.03
C VAL A 30 -7.99 -3.65 7.02
N VAL A 31 -9.04 -2.96 6.62
CA VAL A 31 -9.00 -1.87 5.66
C VAL A 31 -9.35 -0.57 6.40
N VAL A 32 -8.35 0.24 6.66
CA VAL A 32 -8.51 1.50 7.41
C VAL A 32 -9.15 2.60 6.55
N ASP A 33 -9.05 2.48 5.23
CA ASP A 33 -9.72 3.35 4.27
C ASP A 33 -10.49 2.48 3.26
N ASP A 34 -11.80 2.63 3.20
CA ASP A 34 -12.68 1.78 2.38
C ASP A 34 -12.38 1.87 0.87
N THR A 35 -11.70 2.92 0.42
CA THR A 35 -11.26 3.06 -0.97
C THR A 35 -10.26 1.99 -1.39
N MET A 36 -9.51 1.42 -0.44
CA MET A 36 -8.54 0.36 -0.71
C MET A 36 -9.17 -1.00 -1.05
N ALA A 37 -10.44 -1.19 -0.72
CA ALA A 37 -11.19 -2.41 -1.03
C ALA A 37 -12.20 -2.21 -2.16
N LYS A 38 -12.46 -0.97 -2.56
CA LYS A 38 -13.33 -0.64 -3.67
C LYS A 38 -12.60 -0.84 -5.00
N GLY A 39 -13.31 -1.35 -6.00
CA GLY A 39 -12.82 -1.50 -7.36
C GLY A 39 -12.67 -0.16 -8.06
N VAL A 40 -11.68 0.62 -7.70
CA VAL A 40 -11.40 1.91 -8.34
C VAL A 40 -10.35 1.73 -9.41
N GLU A 41 -10.68 2.12 -10.63
CA GLU A 41 -9.81 2.02 -11.80
C GLU A 41 -8.34 2.50 -11.57
N PRO A 42 -8.08 3.62 -10.87
CA PRO A 42 -6.71 4.06 -10.59
C PRO A 42 -5.86 3.05 -9.83
N TRP A 43 -6.42 2.22 -8.97
CA TRP A 43 -5.67 1.21 -8.23
C TRP A 43 -5.15 0.09 -9.13
N GLY A 44 -5.97 -0.38 -10.09
CA GLY A 44 -5.53 -1.31 -11.13
C GLY A 44 -4.40 -0.73 -11.99
N TRP A 45 -4.46 0.56 -12.29
CA TRP A 45 -3.44 1.30 -13.04
C TRP A 45 -2.08 1.29 -12.36
N HIS A 46 -2.06 1.41 -11.04
CA HIS A 46 -0.84 1.36 -10.25
C HIS A 46 -0.41 -0.07 -9.88
N GLY A 47 -1.07 -1.08 -10.41
CA GLY A 47 -0.78 -2.46 -10.08
C GLY A 47 -1.12 -2.86 -8.64
N ILE A 48 -1.87 -2.02 -7.93
CA ILE A 48 -2.33 -2.29 -6.58
C ILE A 48 -3.57 -3.16 -6.66
N ARG A 49 -3.51 -4.35 -6.06
CA ARG A 49 -4.67 -5.21 -5.91
C ARG A 49 -5.55 -4.74 -4.76
N PRO A 50 -6.87 -4.78 -4.90
CA PRO A 50 -7.75 -4.56 -3.77
C PRO A 50 -7.47 -5.58 -2.66
N VAL A 51 -7.53 -5.12 -1.43
CA VAL A 51 -7.25 -5.98 -0.26
C VAL A 51 -8.21 -7.16 -0.17
N ASN A 52 -9.43 -7.01 -0.68
CA ASN A 52 -10.43 -8.08 -0.71
C ASN A 52 -10.05 -9.28 -1.60
N GLU A 53 -9.08 -9.17 -2.50
CA GLU A 53 -8.54 -10.34 -3.22
C GLU A 53 -7.81 -11.33 -2.29
N LYS A 54 -7.35 -10.89 -1.13
CA LYS A 54 -6.66 -11.74 -0.13
C LYS A 54 -7.61 -12.38 0.89
N VAL A 55 -8.89 -12.06 0.79
CA VAL A 55 -9.92 -12.65 1.67
C VAL A 55 -10.16 -14.06 1.21
N GLY A 56 -9.86 -15.03 2.05
CA GLY A 56 -10.07 -16.44 1.83
C GLY A 56 -11.47 -16.92 2.26
N HIS A 57 -11.71 -18.20 2.08
CA HIS A 57 -12.94 -18.84 2.54
C HIS A 57 -13.05 -18.77 4.06
N LYS A 58 -14.16 -18.23 4.58
CA LYS A 58 -14.46 -17.97 6.00
C LYS A 58 -13.68 -16.79 6.63
N SER A 59 -12.82 -16.13 5.90
CA SER A 59 -12.11 -14.94 6.37
C SER A 59 -13.07 -13.78 6.66
N CYS A 60 -12.56 -12.75 7.29
CA CYS A 60 -13.29 -11.52 7.54
C CYS A 60 -12.60 -10.33 6.84
N LEU A 61 -13.37 -9.57 6.08
CA LEU A 61 -13.00 -8.26 5.60
C LEU A 61 -13.58 -7.21 6.56
N LEU A 62 -12.71 -6.59 7.36
CA LEU A 62 -13.06 -5.53 8.30
C LEU A 62 -12.74 -4.18 7.69
N MET A 63 -13.73 -3.34 7.47
CA MET A 63 -13.56 -2.01 6.88
C MET A 63 -13.89 -0.91 7.87
N VAL A 64 -12.99 0.06 8.00
CA VAL A 64 -13.27 1.33 8.66
C VAL A 64 -13.99 2.24 7.67
N THR A 65 -15.25 2.55 7.94
CA THR A 65 -16.09 3.27 6.97
C THR A 65 -17.31 3.88 7.64
N ARG A 66 -17.88 4.91 7.00
CA ARG A 66 -19.20 5.46 7.34
C ARG A 66 -20.35 4.77 6.61
N HIS A 67 -20.03 3.95 5.62
CA HIS A 67 -21.02 3.31 4.76
C HIS A 67 -21.53 2.00 5.35
N ASP A 68 -22.74 1.62 4.95
CA ASP A 68 -23.30 0.32 5.26
C ASP A 68 -22.83 -0.77 4.29
N HIS A 69 -23.15 -2.02 4.62
CA HIS A 69 -22.75 -3.18 3.81
C HIS A 69 -23.30 -3.13 2.39
N GLU A 70 -24.54 -2.64 2.20
CA GLU A 70 -25.15 -2.57 0.87
C GLU A 70 -24.44 -1.58 -0.03
N HIS A 71 -24.01 -0.45 0.54
CA HIS A 71 -23.21 0.52 -0.19
C HIS A 71 -21.84 -0.05 -0.57
N LEU A 72 -21.16 -0.70 0.38
CA LEU A 72 -19.82 -1.27 0.14
C LEU A 72 -19.84 -2.33 -0.95
N LEU A 73 -20.86 -3.21 -0.96
CA LEU A 73 -20.98 -4.28 -1.94
C LEU A 73 -21.23 -3.79 -3.38
N LYS A 74 -21.63 -2.54 -3.57
CA LYS A 74 -21.71 -1.92 -4.92
C LYS A 74 -20.33 -1.65 -5.53
N PHE A 75 -19.27 -1.73 -4.75
CA PHE A 75 -17.90 -1.41 -5.18
C PHE A 75 -16.90 -2.53 -4.86
N THR A 76 -17.31 -3.56 -4.14
CA THR A 76 -16.45 -4.67 -3.73
C THR A 76 -16.61 -5.84 -4.69
N ALA A 77 -15.48 -6.37 -5.17
CA ALA A 77 -15.49 -7.50 -6.09
C ALA A 77 -16.12 -8.77 -5.46
N LYS A 78 -16.87 -9.50 -6.27
CA LYS A 78 -17.39 -10.82 -5.90
C LYS A 78 -16.25 -11.78 -5.57
N GLN A 79 -16.49 -12.65 -4.60
CA GLN A 79 -15.61 -13.76 -4.29
C GLN A 79 -16.31 -15.09 -4.65
N PRO A 80 -15.59 -16.12 -5.07
CA PRO A 80 -16.18 -17.40 -5.44
C PRO A 80 -16.69 -18.22 -4.24
N PHE A 81 -16.54 -17.69 -3.03
CA PHE A 81 -16.91 -18.33 -1.76
C PHE A 81 -17.54 -17.30 -0.81
N PRO A 82 -18.29 -17.75 0.21
CA PRO A 82 -18.78 -16.86 1.24
C PRO A 82 -17.68 -16.40 2.16
N TYR A 83 -17.74 -15.13 2.56
CA TYR A 83 -16.85 -14.52 3.53
C TYR A 83 -17.62 -13.60 4.49
N ARG A 84 -16.98 -13.15 5.56
CA ARG A 84 -17.57 -12.20 6.51
C ARG A 84 -17.15 -10.77 6.14
N LEU A 85 -18.11 -9.85 6.15
CA LEU A 85 -17.87 -8.42 6.01
C LEU A 85 -18.27 -7.74 7.32
N ALA A 86 -17.32 -7.12 7.99
CA ALA A 86 -17.53 -6.34 9.19
C ALA A 86 -17.23 -4.87 8.94
N THR A 87 -17.96 -3.98 9.59
CA THR A 87 -17.72 -2.54 9.49
C THR A 87 -17.46 -1.92 10.85
N LEU A 88 -16.43 -1.12 10.93
CA LEU A 88 -16.11 -0.23 12.04
C LEU A 88 -16.38 1.21 11.59
N GLU A 89 -17.20 1.95 12.35
CA GLU A 89 -17.48 3.33 12.01
C GLU A 89 -16.23 4.20 12.15
N GLY A 90 -15.89 4.94 11.09
CA GLY A 90 -14.74 5.82 11.07
C GLY A 90 -14.76 6.72 9.85
N ASP A 91 -14.01 7.79 9.92
CA ASP A 91 -13.84 8.73 8.82
C ASP A 91 -12.83 8.20 7.82
N ALA A 92 -13.14 8.34 6.53
CA ALA A 92 -12.14 8.10 5.50
C ALA A 92 -10.99 9.11 5.66
N SER A 93 -9.76 8.62 5.62
CA SER A 93 -8.55 9.43 5.82
C SER A 93 -8.40 10.59 4.82
N LEU A 94 -9.03 10.46 3.64
CA LEU A 94 -9.01 11.46 2.58
C LEU A 94 -10.15 12.50 2.66
N ALA A 95 -11.09 12.37 3.60
CA ALA A 95 -12.29 13.23 3.66
C ALA A 95 -12.03 14.62 4.27
N GLY A 96 -10.84 14.94 4.66
CA GLY A 96 -10.50 16.23 5.24
C GLY A 96 -9.01 16.49 5.26
N LEU A 97 -8.69 17.76 5.16
CA LEU A 97 -7.35 18.28 5.44
C LEU A 97 -6.68 17.52 6.59
N TRP A 98 -5.42 17.22 6.44
CA TRP A 98 -4.48 16.59 7.36
C TRP A 98 -4.57 17.12 8.79
N VAL A 99 -5.69 16.97 9.43
CA VAL A 99 -5.84 17.20 10.86
C VAL A 99 -5.54 15.85 11.52
N PHE A 100 -4.31 15.68 11.97
CA PHE A 100 -3.93 14.57 12.82
C PHE A 100 -4.65 14.68 14.16
N LYS A 101 -5.90 14.29 14.18
CA LYS A 101 -6.65 14.14 15.40
C LYS A 101 -6.49 12.69 15.82
N ASP A 102 -6.01 12.47 17.03
CA ASP A 102 -6.05 11.13 17.64
C ASP A 102 -7.51 10.75 17.87
N ASP A 103 -8.07 9.96 16.97
CA ASP A 103 -9.43 9.46 16.99
C ASP A 103 -9.52 8.03 17.54
N LEU A 104 -8.39 7.54 18.11
CA LEU A 104 -8.24 6.20 18.66
C LEU A 104 -8.52 5.09 17.63
N THR A 105 -8.35 5.38 16.34
CA THR A 105 -8.61 4.40 15.26
C THR A 105 -7.81 3.12 15.46
N ARG A 106 -6.56 3.23 15.93
CA ARG A 106 -5.70 2.07 16.20
C ARG A 106 -6.30 1.15 17.26
N GLU A 107 -6.67 1.71 18.40
CA GLU A 107 -7.26 0.98 19.53
C GLU A 107 -8.62 0.39 19.16
N ARG A 108 -9.43 1.14 18.43
CA ARG A 108 -10.71 0.70 17.88
C ARG A 108 -10.55 -0.44 16.88
N CYS A 109 -9.53 -0.41 16.01
CA CYS A 109 -9.22 -1.51 15.10
C CYS A 109 -8.83 -2.77 15.87
N LEU A 110 -8.02 -2.68 16.94
CA LEU A 110 -7.68 -3.83 17.77
C LEU A 110 -8.93 -4.47 18.38
N GLY A 111 -9.84 -3.67 18.94
CA GLY A 111 -11.12 -4.16 19.45
C GLY A 111 -11.99 -4.81 18.36
N ALA A 112 -12.03 -4.21 17.17
CA ALA A 112 -12.78 -4.77 16.05
C ALA A 112 -12.18 -6.09 15.53
N VAL A 113 -10.85 -6.24 15.51
CA VAL A 113 -10.18 -7.51 15.18
C VAL A 113 -10.54 -8.59 16.20
N ALA A 114 -10.49 -8.29 17.50
CA ALA A 114 -10.91 -9.22 18.55
C ALA A 114 -12.38 -9.66 18.38
N ALA A 115 -13.25 -8.78 17.87
CA ALA A 115 -14.65 -9.13 17.60
C ALA A 115 -14.83 -10.07 16.41
N VAL A 116 -14.02 -9.94 15.38
CA VAL A 116 -14.16 -10.76 14.15
C VAL A 116 -13.38 -12.06 14.23
N ASP A 117 -12.29 -12.09 15.00
CA ASP A 117 -11.50 -13.30 15.18
C ASP A 117 -10.97 -13.42 16.62
N PRO A 118 -11.79 -13.91 17.54
CA PRO A 118 -11.39 -14.08 18.94
C PRO A 118 -10.35 -15.20 19.15
N ALA A 119 -10.07 -16.03 18.15
CA ALA A 119 -9.02 -17.03 18.22
C ALA A 119 -7.62 -16.41 18.08
N VAL A 120 -7.51 -15.31 17.34
CA VAL A 120 -6.26 -14.56 17.17
C VAL A 120 -5.97 -13.71 18.42
N ILE A 121 -6.96 -12.96 18.90
CA ILE A 121 -6.80 -12.10 20.07
C ILE A 121 -8.14 -11.93 20.81
N SER A 122 -8.13 -12.05 22.14
CA SER A 122 -9.31 -11.76 22.95
C SER A 122 -9.39 -10.27 23.27
N ILE A 123 -10.61 -9.79 23.51
CA ILE A 123 -10.80 -8.37 23.86
C ILE A 123 -10.20 -8.06 25.25
N GLU A 124 -10.19 -9.04 26.15
CA GLU A 124 -9.57 -8.91 27.49
C GLU A 124 -8.06 -8.68 27.35
N ALA A 125 -7.39 -9.43 26.46
CA ALA A 125 -5.97 -9.23 26.18
C ALA A 125 -5.68 -7.87 25.54
N VAL A 126 -6.57 -7.38 24.68
CA VAL A 126 -6.45 -6.02 24.09
C VAL A 126 -6.57 -4.95 25.18
N GLU A 127 -7.54 -5.06 26.07
CA GLU A 127 -7.73 -4.11 27.17
C GLU A 127 -6.53 -4.11 28.13
N GLU A 128 -6.05 -5.29 28.54
CA GLU A 128 -4.88 -5.42 29.39
C GLU A 128 -3.65 -4.78 28.75
N TYR A 129 -3.38 -5.11 27.48
CA TYR A 129 -2.27 -4.53 26.73
C TYR A 129 -2.34 -3.00 26.64
N LEU A 130 -3.52 -2.46 26.35
CA LEU A 130 -3.70 -1.01 26.24
C LEU A 130 -3.53 -0.31 27.60
N LEU A 131 -4.05 -0.88 28.66
CA LEU A 131 -3.87 -0.34 30.01
C LEU A 131 -2.40 -0.37 30.46
N ASP A 132 -1.70 -1.47 30.18
CA ASP A 132 -0.29 -1.61 30.54
C ASP A 132 0.62 -0.63 29.76
N THR A 133 0.39 -0.53 28.46
CA THR A 133 1.28 0.24 27.57
C THR A 133 1.00 1.73 27.57
N THR A 134 -0.26 2.13 27.68
CA THR A 134 -0.65 3.54 27.56
C THR A 134 -1.03 4.18 28.89
N GLN A 135 -1.41 3.38 29.89
CA GLN A 135 -1.96 3.82 31.18
C GLN A 135 -3.19 4.74 31.00
N ASP A 136 -3.90 4.60 29.89
CA ASP A 136 -5.05 5.40 29.51
C ASP A 136 -6.29 4.52 29.36
N ALA A 137 -7.21 4.63 30.32
CA ALA A 137 -8.45 3.87 30.35
C ALA A 137 -9.40 4.21 29.19
N ASP A 138 -9.31 5.40 28.61
CA ASP A 138 -10.16 5.80 27.49
C ASP A 138 -9.77 5.04 26.22
N ARG A 139 -8.50 4.68 26.04
CA ARG A 139 -8.04 3.83 24.95
C ARG A 139 -8.58 2.40 25.05
N ALA A 140 -8.51 1.81 26.24
CA ALA A 140 -9.09 0.47 26.48
C ALA A 140 -10.61 0.48 26.26
N ARG A 141 -11.29 1.50 26.76
CA ARG A 141 -12.73 1.69 26.53
C ARG A 141 -13.08 1.82 25.06
N ALA A 142 -12.31 2.59 24.29
CA ALA A 142 -12.53 2.75 22.85
C ALA A 142 -12.40 1.42 22.10
N ALA A 143 -11.46 0.55 22.50
CA ALA A 143 -11.34 -0.81 21.97
C ALA A 143 -12.56 -1.67 22.31
N ARG A 144 -13.04 -1.65 23.57
CA ARG A 144 -14.23 -2.38 24.01
C ARG A 144 -15.49 -1.91 23.28
N ASP A 145 -15.70 -0.61 23.14
CA ASP A 145 -16.85 -0.05 22.43
C ASP A 145 -16.83 -0.45 20.94
N ALA A 146 -15.64 -0.47 20.32
CA ALA A 146 -15.46 -0.92 18.95
C ALA A 146 -15.73 -2.42 18.80
N TYR A 147 -15.29 -3.25 19.75
CA TYR A 147 -15.60 -4.67 19.81
C TYR A 147 -17.11 -4.92 19.82
N ASP A 148 -17.84 -4.32 20.78
CA ASP A 148 -19.27 -4.50 20.93
C ASP A 148 -20.06 -3.98 19.73
N THR A 149 -19.59 -2.90 19.10
CA THR A 149 -20.21 -2.33 17.91
C THR A 149 -19.99 -3.20 16.69
N THR A 150 -18.77 -3.71 16.51
CA THR A 150 -18.38 -4.54 15.36
C THR A 150 -19.12 -5.87 15.37
N LEU A 151 -19.28 -6.52 16.54
CA LEU A 151 -20.05 -7.77 16.66
C LEU A 151 -21.46 -7.67 16.06
N ARG A 152 -22.10 -6.51 16.17
CA ARG A 152 -23.44 -6.25 15.63
C ARG A 152 -23.43 -5.93 14.13
N ARG A 153 -22.25 -5.66 13.57
CA ARG A 153 -22.06 -5.23 12.18
C ARG A 153 -21.30 -6.25 11.32
N ILE A 154 -21.29 -7.51 11.74
CA ILE A 154 -20.75 -8.63 10.94
C ILE A 154 -21.89 -9.19 10.09
N LYS A 155 -21.66 -9.30 8.79
CA LYS A 155 -22.58 -9.96 7.85
C LYS A 155 -21.82 -11.00 7.01
N VAL A 156 -22.50 -12.09 6.67
CA VAL A 156 -22.00 -13.04 5.69
C VAL A 156 -22.34 -12.53 4.30
N VAL A 157 -21.34 -12.44 3.46
CA VAL A 157 -21.46 -12.08 2.04
C VAL A 157 -21.44 -13.38 1.24
N THR A 158 -22.41 -13.55 0.36
CA THR A 158 -22.52 -14.72 -0.51
C THR A 158 -21.88 -14.46 -1.89
N PRO A 159 -21.52 -15.49 -2.67
CA PRO A 159 -20.80 -15.34 -3.94
C PRO A 159 -21.53 -14.53 -5.02
N ASP A 160 -22.84 -14.36 -4.91
CA ASP A 160 -23.67 -13.55 -5.80
C ASP A 160 -23.64 -12.05 -5.48
N GLN A 161 -23.15 -11.69 -4.30
CA GLN A 161 -23.09 -10.31 -3.82
C GLN A 161 -21.76 -9.63 -4.18
N GLY A 162 -21.83 -8.37 -4.55
CA GLY A 162 -20.70 -7.60 -5.04
C GLY A 162 -20.79 -7.33 -6.55
N ILE A 163 -19.71 -6.82 -7.11
CA ILE A 163 -19.60 -6.52 -8.54
C ILE A 163 -18.60 -7.47 -9.22
N ASP A 164 -18.82 -7.72 -10.50
CA ASP A 164 -17.78 -8.32 -11.31
C ASP A 164 -16.65 -7.30 -11.48
N TRP A 165 -15.42 -7.77 -11.27
CA TRP A 165 -14.27 -6.85 -11.31
C TRP A 165 -14.12 -6.24 -12.71
N PRO A 166 -14.18 -4.91 -12.86
CA PRO A 166 -14.22 -4.26 -14.17
C PRO A 166 -12.89 -4.28 -14.92
N HIS A 167 -11.81 -4.66 -14.25
CA HIS A 167 -10.45 -4.62 -14.81
C HIS A 167 -9.80 -5.99 -14.70
N GLU A 168 -9.23 -6.45 -15.80
CA GLU A 168 -8.34 -7.59 -15.79
C GLU A 168 -7.03 -7.21 -15.08
N ILE A 169 -6.74 -7.85 -13.95
CA ILE A 169 -5.47 -7.68 -13.26
C ILE A 169 -4.52 -8.72 -13.82
N PRO A 170 -3.48 -8.33 -14.57
CA PRO A 170 -2.55 -9.29 -15.16
C PRO A 170 -1.84 -10.07 -14.05
N VAL A 171 -1.82 -11.38 -14.19
CA VAL A 171 -1.00 -12.24 -13.34
C VAL A 171 0.45 -12.00 -13.71
N LEU A 172 1.25 -11.53 -12.74
CA LEU A 172 2.69 -11.39 -12.97
C LEU A 172 3.34 -12.78 -13.01
N PRO A 173 4.23 -13.01 -13.98
CA PRO A 173 5.07 -14.20 -13.96
C PRO A 173 5.90 -14.24 -12.67
N LYS A 174 6.29 -15.42 -12.24
CA LYS A 174 7.24 -15.55 -11.13
C LYS A 174 8.60 -14.97 -11.55
N TRP A 175 9.42 -14.58 -10.56
CA TRP A 175 10.70 -13.90 -10.83
C TRP A 175 11.63 -14.69 -11.80
N HIS A 176 11.61 -16.02 -11.76
CA HIS A 176 12.42 -16.90 -12.63
C HIS A 176 11.80 -17.13 -14.02
N GLU A 177 10.58 -16.67 -14.25
CA GLU A 177 9.89 -16.76 -15.55
C GLU A 177 10.10 -15.50 -16.40
N PHE A 178 10.80 -14.49 -15.84
CA PHE A 178 11.16 -13.31 -16.61
C PHE A 178 12.26 -13.60 -17.63
N GLU A 179 12.18 -12.91 -18.74
CA GLU A 179 13.27 -12.94 -19.73
C GLU A 179 14.58 -12.44 -19.10
N GLU A 180 15.69 -13.06 -19.48
CA GLU A 180 17.02 -12.68 -19.03
C GLU A 180 17.26 -11.17 -19.30
N GLY A 181 17.72 -10.43 -18.29
CA GLY A 181 17.92 -8.99 -18.35
C GLY A 181 16.67 -8.13 -18.17
N GLY A 182 15.51 -8.73 -17.92
CA GLY A 182 14.30 -8.01 -17.55
C GLY A 182 14.20 -7.82 -16.04
N VAL A 183 13.87 -6.61 -15.58
CA VAL A 183 13.55 -6.32 -14.18
C VAL A 183 12.08 -5.93 -14.08
N VAL A 184 11.38 -6.40 -13.05
CA VAL A 184 10.01 -6.03 -12.77
C VAL A 184 9.98 -4.98 -11.66
N VAL A 185 9.42 -3.83 -11.97
CA VAL A 185 9.15 -2.79 -10.98
C VAL A 185 7.75 -3.00 -10.41
N GLN A 186 7.69 -3.39 -9.15
CA GLN A 186 6.42 -3.45 -8.43
C GLN A 186 5.94 -2.05 -8.04
N GLY A 187 4.63 -1.84 -8.10
CA GLY A 187 4.00 -0.65 -7.57
C GLY A 187 3.81 0.49 -8.57
N VAL A 188 4.41 0.41 -9.74
CA VAL A 188 4.31 1.48 -10.75
C VAL A 188 3.33 1.13 -11.84
N LYS A 189 3.58 0.08 -12.57
CA LYS A 189 2.68 -0.45 -13.60
C LYS A 189 2.85 -1.95 -13.66
N ARG A 190 1.81 -2.72 -13.42
CA ARG A 190 1.89 -4.18 -13.47
C ARG A 190 2.32 -4.65 -14.85
N GLY A 191 3.29 -5.57 -14.87
CA GLY A 191 3.83 -6.10 -16.11
C GLY A 191 4.75 -5.14 -16.87
N PHE A 192 5.12 -4.00 -16.27
CA PHE A 192 6.13 -3.13 -16.85
C PHE A 192 7.49 -3.83 -16.72
N LYS A 193 8.09 -4.17 -17.86
CA LYS A 193 9.45 -4.69 -17.93
C LYS A 193 10.40 -3.53 -18.11
N LEU A 194 11.42 -3.46 -17.29
CA LEU A 194 12.57 -2.63 -17.57
C LEU A 194 13.35 -3.28 -18.72
N GLY A 195 13.65 -2.50 -19.74
CA GLY A 195 14.47 -2.98 -20.84
C GLY A 195 15.89 -3.34 -20.36
N PRO A 196 16.61 -4.19 -21.09
CA PRO A 196 17.94 -4.68 -20.72
C PRO A 196 19.01 -3.58 -20.55
N ARG A 197 18.68 -2.34 -20.85
CA ARG A 197 19.57 -1.18 -20.72
C ARG A 197 19.28 -0.31 -19.49
N GLY A 198 18.45 -0.75 -18.54
CA GLY A 198 18.13 0.01 -17.35
C GLY A 198 17.41 1.34 -17.62
N GLN A 199 16.78 1.50 -18.76
CA GLN A 199 15.93 2.66 -19.05
C GLN A 199 14.62 2.53 -18.28
N ASN A 200 14.68 2.93 -17.03
CA ASN A 200 13.66 2.69 -16.01
C ASN A 200 12.68 3.84 -15.90
N ARG A 201 12.44 4.54 -17.00
CA ARG A 201 11.50 5.64 -16.96
C ARG A 201 10.11 5.13 -16.73
N ASN A 202 9.56 5.59 -15.65
CA ASN A 202 8.17 5.45 -15.40
C ASN A 202 7.40 6.47 -16.23
N ASP A 203 7.00 6.11 -17.44
CA ASP A 203 6.25 6.97 -18.36
C ASP A 203 4.92 7.48 -17.75
N GLY A 204 4.44 6.84 -16.67
CA GLY A 204 3.25 7.25 -15.94
C GLY A 204 3.50 8.32 -14.87
N PHE A 205 4.76 8.52 -14.44
CA PHE A 205 5.10 9.48 -13.38
C PHE A 205 5.72 10.75 -13.97
N LYS A 206 4.87 11.66 -14.38
CA LYS A 206 5.28 12.97 -14.84
C LYS A 206 5.18 14.00 -13.72
N HIS A 207 6.30 14.47 -13.24
CA HIS A 207 6.38 15.47 -12.16
C HIS A 207 6.54 16.92 -12.65
N GLY A 208 6.31 17.17 -13.93
CA GLY A 208 6.54 18.46 -14.56
C GLY A 208 5.83 19.65 -13.90
N THR A 209 4.68 19.39 -13.25
CA THR A 209 3.83 20.43 -12.66
C THR A 209 3.98 20.60 -11.16
N SER A 210 4.65 19.67 -10.46
CA SER A 210 4.73 19.66 -9.00
C SER A 210 5.98 20.31 -8.43
N LYS A 211 6.92 20.75 -9.28
CA LYS A 211 8.19 21.34 -8.86
C LYS A 211 8.17 22.85 -8.89
N THR A 212 8.79 23.48 -7.91
CA THR A 212 8.97 24.94 -7.82
C THR A 212 10.29 25.41 -8.43
N GLN A 213 11.21 24.49 -8.68
CA GLN A 213 12.55 24.76 -9.19
C GLN A 213 13.04 23.58 -10.04
N ARG A 214 13.99 23.84 -10.90
CA ARG A 214 14.63 22.83 -11.75
C ARG A 214 16.13 23.10 -11.89
N PRO A 215 16.97 22.06 -11.91
CA PRO A 215 18.38 22.23 -12.24
C PRO A 215 18.54 22.57 -13.73
N VAL A 216 19.59 23.29 -14.06
CA VAL A 216 20.01 23.58 -15.44
C VAL A 216 21.48 23.21 -15.54
N VAL A 217 21.82 22.33 -16.50
CA VAL A 217 23.22 21.93 -16.72
C VAL A 217 23.91 22.93 -17.62
N ARG A 218 25.06 23.44 -17.16
CA ARG A 218 25.95 24.26 -17.97
C ARG A 218 26.97 23.37 -18.67
N PHE A 219 26.64 22.95 -19.89
CA PHE A 219 27.43 21.97 -20.65
C PHE A 219 28.86 22.46 -20.94
N ASP A 220 29.05 23.78 -21.02
CA ASP A 220 30.36 24.42 -21.21
C ASP A 220 31.30 24.24 -20.03
N LEU A 221 30.77 24.02 -18.83
CA LEU A 221 31.53 23.80 -17.58
C LEU A 221 31.57 22.32 -17.17
N CYS A 222 30.81 21.48 -17.83
CA CYS A 222 30.65 20.09 -17.45
C CYS A 222 31.93 19.26 -17.69
N ILE A 223 32.43 18.63 -16.62
CA ILE A 223 33.62 17.77 -16.69
C ILE A 223 33.28 16.29 -16.95
N LYS A 224 32.03 15.97 -17.26
CA LYS A 224 31.55 14.61 -17.60
C LYS A 224 31.78 13.56 -16.49
N CYS A 225 31.68 13.96 -15.23
CA CYS A 225 31.96 13.09 -14.09
C CYS A 225 30.83 12.09 -13.77
N THR A 226 29.68 12.16 -14.43
CA THR A 226 28.51 11.27 -14.29
C THR A 226 27.79 11.29 -12.96
N LEU A 227 28.26 12.02 -11.96
CA LEU A 227 27.69 12.00 -10.58
C LEU A 227 26.22 12.46 -10.55
N CYS A 228 25.85 13.44 -11.35
CA CYS A 228 24.45 13.90 -11.44
C CYS A 228 23.49 12.79 -11.94
N TRP A 229 23.96 11.95 -12.83
CA TRP A 229 23.20 10.80 -13.33
C TRP A 229 23.12 9.68 -12.28
N LEU A 230 24.24 9.36 -11.62
CA LEU A 230 24.30 8.29 -10.60
C LEU A 230 23.44 8.60 -9.36
N ASP A 231 23.42 9.86 -8.94
CA ASP A 231 22.74 10.29 -7.70
C ASP A 231 21.28 10.72 -7.91
N CYS A 232 20.81 10.70 -9.17
CA CYS A 232 19.45 11.12 -9.46
C CYS A 232 18.43 10.06 -9.02
N PRO A 233 17.57 10.32 -8.01
CA PRO A 233 16.59 9.35 -7.54
C PRO A 233 15.48 9.05 -8.56
N ASP A 234 15.30 9.95 -9.55
CA ASP A 234 14.24 9.85 -10.56
C ASP A 234 14.78 9.42 -11.94
N GLU A 235 16.07 9.12 -12.03
CA GLU A 235 16.75 8.76 -13.30
C GLU A 235 16.39 9.70 -14.48
N CYS A 236 16.30 10.99 -14.20
CA CYS A 236 15.84 11.98 -15.18
C CYS A 236 16.93 12.49 -16.14
N PHE A 237 18.16 11.98 -16.06
CA PHE A 237 19.25 12.36 -16.93
C PHE A 237 19.39 11.42 -18.13
N ASP A 238 19.38 11.99 -19.32
CA ASP A 238 19.62 11.27 -20.57
C ASP A 238 21.05 11.47 -21.03
N PRO A 239 21.81 10.38 -21.27
CA PRO A 239 23.15 10.49 -21.85
C PRO A 239 23.03 10.96 -23.29
N THR A 240 23.89 11.92 -23.65
CA THR A 240 24.07 12.39 -25.03
C THR A 240 25.24 11.67 -25.69
N ASP A 241 25.33 11.72 -27.03
CA ASP A 241 26.41 11.08 -27.78
C ASP A 241 27.80 11.68 -27.43
N ASP A 242 27.83 12.92 -26.95
CA ASP A 242 29.06 13.59 -26.51
C ASP A 242 29.50 13.22 -25.11
N GLY A 243 28.78 12.33 -24.44
CA GLY A 243 29.05 11.91 -23.07
C GLY A 243 28.65 12.95 -22.02
N LEU A 244 27.76 13.84 -22.36
CA LEU A 244 27.07 14.76 -21.46
C LEU A 244 25.74 14.14 -21.02
N TYR A 245 25.04 14.83 -20.12
CA TYR A 245 23.75 14.37 -19.61
C TYR A 245 22.73 15.49 -19.69
N ASP A 246 21.68 15.30 -20.47
CA ASP A 246 20.56 16.23 -20.55
C ASP A 246 19.45 15.85 -19.57
N ILE A 247 18.67 16.83 -19.13
CA ILE A 247 17.65 16.62 -18.09
C ILE A 247 16.27 16.48 -18.73
N ASN A 248 15.64 15.34 -18.48
CA ASN A 248 14.24 15.18 -18.79
C ASN A 248 13.36 15.84 -17.71
N TYR A 249 12.91 17.04 -17.99
CA TYR A 249 12.09 17.81 -17.06
C TYR A 249 10.66 17.26 -16.86
N GLU A 250 10.20 16.31 -17.66
CA GLU A 250 8.90 15.68 -17.43
C GLU A 250 8.91 14.77 -16.19
N VAL A 251 10.06 14.12 -15.91
CA VAL A 251 10.21 13.20 -14.79
C VAL A 251 11.01 13.79 -13.62
N CYS A 252 11.76 14.85 -13.81
CA CYS A 252 12.54 15.51 -12.77
C CYS A 252 11.62 16.09 -11.68
N THR A 253 11.86 15.75 -10.42
CA THR A 253 11.12 16.28 -9.25
C THR A 253 11.66 17.60 -8.72
N GLY A 254 12.84 18.05 -9.17
CA GLY A 254 13.48 19.27 -8.68
C GLY A 254 14.13 19.12 -7.31
N CYS A 255 14.56 17.92 -6.93
CA CYS A 255 15.12 17.61 -5.60
C CYS A 255 16.52 18.19 -5.33
N HIS A 256 17.21 18.73 -6.33
CA HIS A 256 18.53 19.34 -6.26
C HIS A 256 19.73 18.41 -5.95
N LYS A 257 19.56 17.12 -5.83
CA LYS A 257 20.66 16.20 -5.56
C LYS A 257 21.78 16.31 -6.57
N CYS A 258 21.46 16.46 -7.84
CA CYS A 258 22.45 16.64 -8.91
C CYS A 258 23.31 17.89 -8.74
N ALA A 259 22.76 19.00 -8.21
CA ALA A 259 23.53 20.22 -7.93
C ALA A 259 24.39 20.07 -6.67
N GLU A 260 23.94 19.33 -5.67
CA GLU A 260 24.70 19.04 -4.44
C GLU A 260 25.95 18.22 -4.73
N VAL A 261 25.83 17.16 -5.53
CA VAL A 261 26.93 16.22 -5.82
C VAL A 261 27.88 16.73 -6.90
N CYS A 262 27.48 17.73 -7.68
CA CYS A 262 28.32 18.26 -8.74
C CYS A 262 29.61 18.87 -8.15
N PRO A 263 30.81 18.42 -8.58
CA PRO A 263 32.07 18.99 -8.10
C PRO A 263 32.32 20.39 -8.68
N VAL A 264 31.66 20.74 -9.77
CA VAL A 264 31.72 22.06 -10.41
C VAL A 264 30.46 22.83 -10.02
N LYS A 265 30.56 23.71 -9.03
CA LYS A 265 29.40 24.37 -8.42
C LYS A 265 28.58 25.28 -9.34
N GLU A 266 29.16 25.71 -10.43
CA GLU A 266 28.50 26.56 -11.42
C GLU A 266 28.04 25.79 -12.68
N CYS A 267 28.31 24.50 -12.72
CA CYS A 267 27.84 23.62 -13.80
C CYS A 267 26.37 23.26 -13.64
#